data_a6d6b8b4e207323d52fc7a744009b4f5
#
_entry.id   a6d6b8b4e207323d52fc7a744009b4f5
#
_cell.length_a   1.000
_cell.length_b   1.000
_cell.length_c   1.000
_cell.angle_alpha   90.00
_cell.angle_beta   90.00
_cell.angle_gamma   90.00
#
_symmetry.space_group_name_H-M   'P 1'
#
loop_
_entity.id
_entity.type
_entity.pdbx_description
1 polymer ?
#
loop_
_entity_poly.entity_id
_entity_poly.type
_entity_poly.pdbx_seq_one_letter_code
_entity_poly.pdbx_strand_id
1 'polypeptide(L)'
;MANRIQPFTRIKWGLFRIFERLSDLRGNSAAGHLELELPDGALQSLWVFVSTIGELNAIDPLLREITARVPHLKLVLITDHSHYRESYLARYPSAEVCITRGHGTDAVMLVKHYPPQLLVVAEIPCWPSDAPCRFSFAFLLEAKQAGAVTVLVNAWLYLYAPPSRMDRIERHLFQRDYLRAFDAIGAQTQEMRLQLLTAGANAARVAVTGNIKFDAMQQPDWSPANARSPVMLTALCNSLRPVIVAGCLTDFAEQEMVLDGFVNALARHPNALLVLAPRHPEVTEPMVALRDHLEQRRLPTAFRSLLADIPIADSIACMVLDTMGELRDFYAAATVAHVGVDHNVLEPLGFGKPVTVQPGWNTTYPSYPVYRLLMDASALIEVTTADQLSGHWLDLINSANHYREQIASINETLAHARGAVKRHLDLITPLMPAPIRP
;
A
#
# COMPACT_ATOMS: atom_id res chain seq x y z
N MET A 1 -6.37 -1.60 32.21
CA MET A 1 -5.19 -0.86 32.75
C MET A 1 -4.19 -0.67 31.63
N ALA A 2 -3.87 0.57 31.26
CA ALA A 2 -2.90 0.86 30.23
C ALA A 2 -1.54 0.24 30.57
N ASN A 3 -0.91 -0.40 29.59
CA ASN A 3 0.38 -1.04 29.74
C ASN A 3 1.47 0.01 29.93
N ARG A 4 1.97 0.16 31.13
CA ARG A 4 3.06 1.11 31.42
C ARG A 4 4.39 0.57 30.90
N ILE A 5 5.17 1.43 30.25
CA ILE A 5 6.54 1.12 29.84
C ILE A 5 7.37 0.84 31.09
N GLN A 6 8.17 -0.23 31.04
CA GLN A 6 9.04 -0.59 32.15
C GLN A 6 10.08 0.50 32.41
N PRO A 7 10.39 0.86 33.67
CA PRO A 7 11.40 1.89 33.98
C PRO A 7 12.74 1.65 33.32
N PHE A 8 13.18 0.39 33.23
CA PHE A 8 14.42 0.00 32.58
C PHE A 8 14.45 0.37 31.09
N THR A 9 13.36 0.18 30.37
CA THR A 9 13.24 0.57 28.95
C THR A 9 13.40 2.09 28.79
N ARG A 10 12.86 2.89 29.71
CA ARG A 10 13.04 4.35 29.70
C ARG A 10 14.48 4.78 29.90
N ILE A 11 15.18 4.17 30.86
CA ILE A 11 16.59 4.45 31.11
C ILE A 11 17.43 4.08 29.88
N LYS A 12 17.22 2.89 29.35
CA LYS A 12 17.89 2.41 28.13
C LYS A 12 17.65 3.35 26.95
N TRP A 13 16.40 3.80 26.76
CA TRP A 13 16.05 4.77 25.72
C TRP A 13 16.74 6.13 25.94
N GLY A 14 16.76 6.64 27.17
CA GLY A 14 17.45 7.89 27.52
C GLY A 14 18.94 7.86 27.18
N LEU A 15 19.62 6.75 27.50
CA LEU A 15 21.04 6.56 27.17
C LEU A 15 21.26 6.46 25.65
N PHE A 16 20.40 5.74 24.94
CA PHE A 16 20.45 5.65 23.48
C PHE A 16 20.29 7.03 22.82
N ARG A 17 19.35 7.86 23.31
CA ARG A 17 19.13 9.23 22.84
C ARG A 17 20.35 10.14 23.02
N ILE A 18 21.10 9.97 24.09
CA ILE A 18 22.37 10.72 24.29
C ILE A 18 23.38 10.28 23.23
N PHE A 19 23.49 8.99 23.00
CA PHE A 19 24.37 8.43 21.98
C PHE A 19 24.00 8.87 20.55
N GLU A 20 22.70 8.86 20.21
CA GLU A 20 22.17 9.36 18.94
C GLU A 20 22.57 10.83 18.70
N ARG A 21 22.32 11.71 19.69
CA ARG A 21 22.71 13.13 19.61
C ARG A 21 24.21 13.35 19.40
N LEU A 22 25.04 12.56 20.06
CA LEU A 22 26.49 12.63 19.90
C LEU A 22 26.93 12.14 18.52
N SER A 23 26.22 11.19 17.94
CA SER A 23 26.45 10.70 16.57
C SER A 23 26.07 11.73 15.53
N ASP A 24 24.90 12.39 15.71
CA ASP A 24 24.40 13.44 14.79
C ASP A 24 25.31 14.67 14.75
N LEU A 25 25.94 15.03 15.87
CA LEU A 25 26.92 16.11 15.92
C LEU A 25 28.21 15.83 15.11
N ARG A 26 28.45 14.57 14.75
CA ARG A 26 29.63 14.16 13.93
C ARG A 26 29.29 13.95 12.45
N GLY A 27 28.01 13.91 12.11
CA GLY A 27 27.52 13.74 10.74
C GLY A 27 26.93 15.05 10.20
N ASN A 28 27.42 15.49 9.03
CA ASN A 28 26.80 16.57 8.25
C ASN A 28 25.46 16.09 7.63
N SER A 29 24.51 15.62 8.43
CA SER A 29 23.18 15.36 7.89
C SER A 29 22.47 16.71 7.78
N ALA A 30 22.13 17.11 6.57
CA ALA A 30 21.15 18.16 6.33
C ALA A 30 19.85 17.72 7.00
N ALA A 31 19.69 18.05 8.28
CA ALA A 31 18.51 17.73 9.05
C ALA A 31 17.34 18.47 8.42
N GLY A 32 16.40 17.72 7.82
CA GLY A 32 15.09 18.28 7.46
C GLY A 32 14.46 18.97 8.67
N HIS A 33 13.48 19.82 8.44
CA HIS A 33 12.74 20.44 9.52
C HIS A 33 11.48 19.61 9.83
N LEU A 34 11.14 19.48 11.11
CA LEU A 34 9.82 18.97 11.50
C LEU A 34 8.76 19.93 10.93
N GLU A 35 7.86 19.41 10.10
CA GLU A 35 6.74 20.17 9.60
C GLU A 35 5.50 19.78 10.41
N LEU A 36 4.97 20.74 11.15
CA LEU A 36 3.80 20.61 12.01
C LEU A 36 3.14 21.97 12.17
N GLU A 37 1.84 22.06 11.93
CA GLU A 37 1.07 23.24 12.29
C GLU A 37 0.81 23.23 13.81
N LEU A 38 1.04 24.39 14.44
CA LEU A 38 0.88 24.52 15.88
C LEU A 38 -0.48 25.14 16.20
N PRO A 39 -1.35 24.44 16.94
CA PRO A 39 -2.64 25.00 17.38
C PRO A 39 -2.45 26.00 18.53
N ASP A 40 -3.45 26.84 18.76
CA ASP A 40 -3.48 27.83 19.87
C ASP A 40 -3.56 27.16 21.26
N GLY A 41 -3.59 25.85 21.35
CA GLY A 41 -3.64 25.06 22.57
C GLY A 41 -3.44 23.59 22.30
N ALA A 42 -3.37 22.78 23.35
CA ALA A 42 -3.24 21.33 23.19
C ALA A 42 -4.58 20.71 22.75
N LEU A 43 -4.57 19.98 21.62
CA LEU A 43 -5.74 19.27 21.07
C LEU A 43 -5.59 17.77 21.27
N GLN A 44 -6.54 17.17 21.98
CA GLN A 44 -6.61 15.69 22.09
C GLN A 44 -6.69 15.05 20.71
N SER A 45 -5.91 14.01 20.47
CA SER A 45 -5.70 13.53 19.12
C SER A 45 -5.71 12.01 18.98
N LEU A 46 -6.00 11.60 17.74
CA LEU A 46 -5.75 10.28 17.20
C LEU A 46 -4.50 10.36 16.33
N TRP A 47 -3.43 9.72 16.75
CA TRP A 47 -2.23 9.61 15.94
C TRP A 47 -2.32 8.40 15.02
N VAL A 48 -2.01 8.59 13.75
CA VAL A 48 -1.94 7.51 12.76
C VAL A 48 -0.62 7.59 12.05
N PHE A 49 0.21 6.58 12.22
CA PHE A 49 1.47 6.49 11.50
C PHE A 49 1.27 5.73 10.19
N VAL A 50 1.48 6.43 9.08
CA VAL A 50 1.43 5.94 7.70
C VAL A 50 2.60 6.55 6.94
N SER A 51 3.55 5.74 6.51
CA SER A 51 4.74 6.23 5.81
C SER A 51 4.45 6.56 4.35
N THR A 52 3.59 5.78 3.70
CA THR A 52 3.29 5.90 2.28
C THR A 52 1.80 6.06 2.01
N ILE A 53 1.47 6.61 0.83
CA ILE A 53 0.08 6.69 0.37
C ILE A 53 -0.54 5.28 0.20
N GLY A 54 0.27 4.27 -0.12
CA GLY A 54 -0.17 2.88 -0.22
C GLY A 54 -0.65 2.32 1.12
N GLU A 55 0.06 2.63 2.21
CA GLU A 55 -0.35 2.24 3.57
C GLU A 55 -1.62 2.97 4.00
N LEU A 56 -1.72 4.28 3.74
CA LEU A 56 -2.94 5.03 4.03
C LEU A 56 -4.13 4.45 3.28
N ASN A 57 -3.98 4.15 1.99
CA ASN A 57 -5.02 3.52 1.18
C ASN A 57 -5.42 2.14 1.72
N ALA A 58 -4.43 1.35 2.17
CA ALA A 58 -4.68 0.02 2.71
C ALA A 58 -5.55 0.06 3.97
N ILE A 59 -5.29 1.01 4.89
CA ILE A 59 -6.02 1.10 6.15
C ILE A 59 -7.22 2.06 6.12
N ASP A 60 -7.45 2.77 5.01
CA ASP A 60 -8.51 3.78 4.90
C ASP A 60 -9.90 3.31 5.37
N PRO A 61 -10.39 2.12 5.00
CA PRO A 61 -11.68 1.64 5.48
C PRO A 61 -11.72 1.51 7.01
N LEU A 62 -10.64 1.02 7.62
CA LEU A 62 -10.53 0.92 9.07
C LEU A 62 -10.42 2.31 9.73
N LEU A 63 -9.63 3.20 9.14
CA LEU A 63 -9.41 4.54 9.67
C LEU A 63 -10.69 5.37 9.68
N ARG A 64 -11.51 5.28 8.63
CA ARG A 64 -12.85 5.91 8.60
C ARG A 64 -13.75 5.43 9.73
N GLU A 65 -13.77 4.13 9.99
CA GLU A 65 -14.53 3.54 11.08
C GLU A 65 -14.02 3.97 12.46
N ILE A 66 -12.70 4.07 12.64
CA ILE A 66 -12.09 4.57 13.88
C ILE A 66 -12.44 6.04 14.09
N THR A 67 -12.23 6.90 13.09
CA THR A 67 -12.51 8.33 13.19
C THR A 67 -13.99 8.63 13.47
N ALA A 68 -14.90 7.85 12.88
CA ALA A 68 -16.33 7.97 13.16
C ALA A 68 -16.68 7.64 14.62
N ARG A 69 -15.91 6.79 15.30
CA ARG A 69 -16.13 6.42 16.72
C ARG A 69 -15.49 7.40 17.71
N VAL A 70 -14.50 8.17 17.28
CA VAL A 70 -13.80 9.16 18.10
C VAL A 70 -13.77 10.56 17.44
N PRO A 71 -14.94 11.12 17.06
CA PRO A 71 -15.02 12.35 16.28
C PRO A 71 -14.49 13.58 17.05
N HIS A 72 -14.32 13.48 18.37
CA HIS A 72 -13.78 14.52 19.22
C HIS A 72 -12.23 14.59 19.19
N LEU A 73 -11.56 13.59 18.62
CA LEU A 73 -10.11 13.57 18.51
C LEU A 73 -9.66 14.22 17.18
N LYS A 74 -8.69 15.12 17.27
CA LYS A 74 -8.02 15.63 16.06
C LYS A 74 -7.22 14.52 15.41
N LEU A 75 -7.50 14.23 14.15
CA LEU A 75 -6.69 13.28 13.38
C LEU A 75 -5.33 13.90 13.06
N VAL A 76 -4.26 13.19 13.42
CA VAL A 76 -2.88 13.54 13.09
C VAL A 76 -2.25 12.39 12.31
N LEU A 77 -1.95 12.63 11.04
CA LEU A 77 -1.25 11.68 10.17
C LEU A 77 0.26 11.94 10.27
N ILE A 78 1.02 10.91 10.62
CA ILE A 78 2.48 11.01 10.81
C ILE A 78 3.16 10.27 9.67
N THR A 79 4.05 10.96 8.95
CA THR A 79 4.85 10.40 7.85
C THR A 79 6.27 10.97 7.88
N ASP A 80 7.22 10.31 7.24
CA ASP A 80 8.58 10.79 6.99
C ASP A 80 8.78 11.29 5.54
N HIS A 81 7.69 11.34 4.75
CA HIS A 81 7.71 11.74 3.34
C HIS A 81 6.88 13.01 3.09
N SER A 82 7.54 14.14 2.90
CA SER A 82 6.88 15.44 2.68
C SER A 82 6.01 15.48 1.42
N HIS A 83 6.40 14.79 0.36
CA HIS A 83 5.67 14.77 -0.90
C HIS A 83 4.28 14.11 -0.84
N TYR A 84 3.95 13.39 0.24
CA TYR A 84 2.59 12.84 0.42
C TYR A 84 1.63 13.79 1.13
N ARG A 85 2.08 14.94 1.66
CA ARG A 85 1.25 15.88 2.42
C ARG A 85 -0.05 16.25 1.70
N GLU A 86 0.06 16.67 0.44
CA GLU A 86 -1.11 17.07 -0.35
C GLU A 86 -2.09 15.92 -0.57
N SER A 87 -1.58 14.72 -0.86
CA SER A 87 -2.40 13.52 -1.04
C SER A 87 -3.13 13.11 0.25
N TYR A 88 -2.49 13.29 1.40
CA TYR A 88 -3.11 12.99 2.70
C TYR A 88 -4.20 14.01 3.03
N LEU A 89 -3.96 15.30 2.81
CA LEU A 89 -4.93 16.38 3.02
C LEU A 89 -6.10 16.31 2.03
N ALA A 90 -5.86 15.90 0.78
CA ALA A 90 -6.93 15.67 -0.18
C ALA A 90 -7.91 14.57 0.30
N ARG A 91 -7.41 13.56 1.01
CA ARG A 91 -8.24 12.45 1.54
C ARG A 91 -8.86 12.76 2.91
N TYR A 92 -8.13 13.46 3.77
CA TYR A 92 -8.55 13.87 5.12
C TYR A 92 -8.30 15.36 5.30
N PRO A 93 -9.18 16.25 4.75
CA PRO A 93 -8.96 17.69 4.74
C PRO A 93 -8.87 18.32 6.14
N SER A 94 -9.49 17.69 7.14
CA SER A 94 -9.47 18.17 8.53
C SER A 94 -8.31 17.60 9.36
N ALA A 95 -7.48 16.74 8.78
CA ALA A 95 -6.34 16.16 9.49
C ALA A 95 -5.20 17.18 9.63
N GLU A 96 -4.36 16.97 10.65
CA GLU A 96 -3.02 17.53 10.69
C GLU A 96 -2.04 16.53 10.09
N VAL A 97 -1.06 17.00 9.32
CA VAL A 97 0.00 16.15 8.76
C VAL A 97 1.33 16.53 9.39
N CYS A 98 1.84 15.64 10.24
CA CYS A 98 3.14 15.76 10.87
C CYS A 98 4.19 15.04 10.02
N ILE A 99 5.13 15.79 9.44
CA ILE A 99 6.26 15.23 8.70
C ILE A 99 7.44 15.14 9.65
N THR A 100 7.78 13.90 10.05
CA THR A 100 8.88 13.65 10.98
C THR A 100 10.22 13.54 10.26
N ARG A 101 11.27 13.98 10.94
CA ARG A 101 12.67 13.78 10.53
C ARG A 101 13.23 12.43 11.01
N GLY A 102 12.41 11.65 11.74
CA GLY A 102 12.85 10.45 12.42
C GLY A 102 13.62 10.71 13.73
N HIS A 103 13.62 11.93 14.25
CA HIS A 103 14.27 12.27 15.52
C HIS A 103 13.29 12.12 16.69
N GLY A 104 13.79 11.60 17.81
CA GLY A 104 12.95 11.43 18.99
C GLY A 104 12.43 12.75 19.61
N THR A 105 13.01 13.91 19.26
CA THR A 105 12.49 15.23 19.61
C THR A 105 11.16 15.55 18.93
N ASP A 106 10.93 14.98 17.76
CA ASP A 106 9.71 15.20 16.99
C ASP A 106 8.47 14.68 17.76
N ALA A 107 8.61 13.50 18.37
CA ALA A 107 7.56 12.92 19.20
C ALA A 107 7.24 13.78 20.44
N VAL A 108 8.27 14.36 21.09
CA VAL A 108 8.09 15.27 22.23
C VAL A 108 7.37 16.55 21.83
N MET A 109 7.70 17.10 20.64
CA MET A 109 7.00 18.27 20.11
C MET A 109 5.55 17.93 19.76
N LEU A 110 5.32 16.80 19.12
CA LEU A 110 3.98 16.39 18.73
C LEU A 110 3.08 16.18 19.96
N VAL A 111 3.55 15.47 20.99
CA VAL A 111 2.74 15.20 22.18
C VAL A 111 2.37 16.46 22.95
N LYS A 112 3.18 17.50 22.89
CA LYS A 112 2.94 18.78 23.54
C LYS A 112 1.72 19.51 22.96
N HIS A 113 1.56 19.46 21.63
CA HIS A 113 0.52 20.19 20.91
C HIS A 113 -0.69 19.30 20.56
N TYR A 114 -0.45 18.02 20.34
CA TYR A 114 -1.46 17.03 19.97
C TYR A 114 -1.34 15.79 20.87
N PRO A 115 -1.63 15.88 22.19
CA PRO A 115 -1.55 14.73 23.09
C PRO A 115 -2.47 13.60 22.61
N PRO A 116 -1.93 12.39 22.34
CA PRO A 116 -2.73 11.31 21.79
C PRO A 116 -3.54 10.60 22.87
N GLN A 117 -4.75 10.19 22.52
CA GLN A 117 -5.52 9.19 23.26
C GLN A 117 -5.42 7.81 22.61
N LEU A 118 -5.19 7.78 21.29
CA LEU A 118 -5.00 6.57 20.50
C LEU A 118 -3.87 6.78 19.51
N LEU A 119 -2.95 5.81 19.42
CA LEU A 119 -1.95 5.70 18.35
C LEU A 119 -2.23 4.45 17.54
N VAL A 120 -2.45 4.62 16.25
CA VAL A 120 -2.56 3.54 15.26
C VAL A 120 -1.30 3.54 14.41
N VAL A 121 -0.62 2.42 14.33
CA VAL A 121 0.51 2.19 13.43
C VAL A 121 0.06 1.23 12.33
N ALA A 122 0.27 1.60 11.06
CA ALA A 122 -0.14 0.82 9.90
C ALA A 122 0.98 -0.09 9.40
N GLU A 123 0.66 -1.33 9.09
CA GLU A 123 1.47 -2.34 8.38
C GLU A 123 2.86 -2.60 8.95
N ILE A 124 3.68 -1.55 9.09
CA ILE A 124 5.10 -1.65 9.40
C ILE A 124 5.29 -1.57 10.92
N PRO A 125 6.02 -2.50 11.52
CA PRO A 125 6.38 -2.41 12.93
C PRO A 125 7.41 -1.32 13.22
N CYS A 126 7.84 -0.60 12.19
CA CYS A 126 8.59 0.67 12.27
C CYS A 126 9.85 0.59 13.11
N TRP A 127 10.74 -0.30 12.73
CA TRP A 127 12.13 -0.15 13.16
C TRP A 127 12.74 1.00 12.36
N PRO A 128 13.72 1.69 12.91
CA PRO A 128 14.46 2.71 12.17
C PRO A 128 15.12 2.21 10.90
N SER A 129 15.23 0.90 10.76
CA SER A 129 15.89 0.25 9.64
C SER A 129 14.96 -0.16 8.51
N ASP A 130 13.66 -0.04 8.67
CA ASP A 130 12.74 -0.43 7.61
C ASP A 130 12.57 0.74 6.65
N ALA A 131 13.28 0.67 5.54
CA ALA A 131 12.89 1.47 4.40
C ALA A 131 11.52 0.96 3.91
N PRO A 132 10.53 1.83 3.67
CA PRO A 132 10.67 3.30 3.60
C PRO A 132 10.40 4.04 4.91
N CYS A 133 10.19 3.37 6.02
CA CYS A 133 9.72 3.99 7.25
C CYS A 133 10.84 4.21 8.28
N ARG A 134 10.86 5.42 8.84
CA ARG A 134 11.75 5.81 9.95
C ARG A 134 10.97 6.13 11.21
N PHE A 135 9.90 5.40 11.48
CA PHE A 135 9.15 5.57 12.72
C PHE A 135 10.06 5.24 13.90
N SER A 136 10.39 6.23 14.67
CA SER A 136 11.23 6.01 15.83
C SER A 136 10.40 5.50 17.01
N PHE A 137 11.02 4.69 17.85
CA PHE A 137 10.46 4.21 19.09
C PHE A 137 9.94 5.34 20.00
N ALA A 138 10.45 6.58 19.78
CA ALA A 138 10.03 7.76 20.51
C ALA A 138 8.53 8.04 20.42
N PHE A 139 7.92 7.95 19.22
CA PHE A 139 6.47 8.21 19.07
C PHE A 139 5.64 7.24 19.91
N LEU A 140 5.99 5.96 19.91
CA LEU A 140 5.32 4.95 20.70
C LEU A 140 5.51 5.20 22.22
N LEU A 141 6.73 5.57 22.63
CA LEU A 141 7.04 5.89 24.04
C LEU A 141 6.29 7.11 24.52
N GLU A 142 6.29 8.20 23.74
CA GLU A 142 5.60 9.44 24.12
C GLU A 142 4.08 9.23 24.15
N ALA A 143 3.52 8.51 23.19
CA ALA A 143 2.10 8.15 23.22
C ALA A 143 1.75 7.33 24.47
N LYS A 144 2.56 6.35 24.84
CA LYS A 144 2.36 5.56 26.07
C LYS A 144 2.52 6.39 27.34
N GLN A 145 3.43 7.37 27.35
CA GLN A 145 3.59 8.29 28.49
C GLN A 145 2.39 9.22 28.65
N ALA A 146 1.80 9.66 27.54
CA ALA A 146 0.56 10.43 27.55
C ALA A 146 -0.67 9.59 27.95
N GLY A 147 -0.52 8.27 28.14
CA GLY A 147 -1.62 7.37 28.52
C GLY A 147 -2.41 6.84 27.32
N ALA A 148 -1.95 7.06 26.10
CA ALA A 148 -2.62 6.59 24.90
C ALA A 148 -2.70 5.06 24.80
N VAL A 149 -3.80 4.58 24.24
CA VAL A 149 -3.88 3.23 23.69
C VAL A 149 -3.06 3.16 22.41
N THR A 150 -2.33 2.07 22.22
CA THR A 150 -1.43 1.91 21.06
C THR A 150 -1.72 0.61 20.35
N VAL A 151 -2.00 0.69 19.05
CA VAL A 151 -2.38 -0.47 18.25
C VAL A 151 -1.56 -0.53 16.96
N LEU A 152 -1.16 -1.74 16.58
CA LEU A 152 -0.53 -2.04 15.32
C LEU A 152 -1.56 -2.79 14.46
N VAL A 153 -1.93 -2.21 13.32
CA VAL A 153 -2.95 -2.74 12.41
C VAL A 153 -2.34 -3.23 11.11
N ASN A 154 -2.93 -4.26 10.53
CA ASN A 154 -2.45 -4.87 9.30
C ASN A 154 -0.97 -5.28 9.38
N ALA A 155 -0.53 -5.76 10.54
CA ALA A 155 0.87 -5.93 10.89
C ALA A 155 1.61 -6.86 9.93
N TRP A 156 2.77 -6.40 9.48
CA TRP A 156 3.70 -7.09 8.62
C TRP A 156 5.14 -6.83 9.08
N LEU A 157 5.94 -7.88 9.29
CA LEU A 157 7.36 -7.76 9.59
C LEU A 157 8.18 -7.83 8.30
N TYR A 158 8.79 -6.72 7.93
CA TYR A 158 9.82 -6.75 6.91
C TYR A 158 11.08 -7.44 7.44
N LEU A 159 11.60 -8.37 6.67
CA LEU A 159 12.82 -9.11 7.01
C LEU A 159 14.08 -8.45 6.43
N TYR A 160 14.02 -7.15 6.10
CA TYR A 160 15.16 -6.41 5.57
C TYR A 160 16.31 -6.32 6.55
N ALA A 161 17.53 -6.34 6.00
CA ALA A 161 18.72 -5.99 6.76
C ALA A 161 18.69 -4.47 7.06
N PRO A 162 18.94 -4.05 8.29
CA PRO A 162 19.02 -2.63 8.62
C PRO A 162 20.07 -1.89 7.77
N PRO A 163 19.74 -0.74 7.16
CA PRO A 163 20.61 -0.03 6.22
C PRO A 163 21.84 0.59 6.91
N SER A 164 21.73 0.99 8.18
CA SER A 164 22.84 1.60 8.91
C SER A 164 23.26 0.80 10.15
N ARG A 165 24.43 1.14 10.68
CA ARG A 165 24.90 0.56 11.97
C ARG A 165 24.01 1.00 13.13
N MET A 166 23.53 2.24 13.10
CA MET A 166 22.67 2.78 14.15
C MET A 166 21.32 2.05 14.15
N ASP A 167 20.72 1.84 12.99
CA ASP A 167 19.47 1.11 12.85
C ASP A 167 19.60 -0.33 13.38
N ARG A 168 20.74 -0.99 13.12
CA ARG A 168 21.00 -2.33 13.68
C ARG A 168 21.08 -2.32 15.20
N ILE A 169 21.73 -1.31 15.79
CA ILE A 169 21.85 -1.16 17.25
C ILE A 169 20.47 -0.89 17.84
N GLU A 170 19.70 0.03 17.27
CA GLU A 170 18.36 0.36 17.73
C GLU A 170 17.43 -0.85 17.64
N ARG A 171 17.42 -1.55 16.52
CA ARG A 171 16.66 -2.80 16.35
C ARG A 171 17.04 -3.84 17.41
N HIS A 172 18.31 -4.10 17.58
CA HIS A 172 18.81 -5.06 18.58
C HIS A 172 18.37 -4.69 20.00
N LEU A 173 18.46 -3.40 20.36
CA LEU A 173 18.12 -2.92 21.69
C LEU A 173 16.62 -2.87 21.96
N PHE A 174 15.81 -2.47 20.98
CA PHE A 174 14.42 -2.05 21.22
C PHE A 174 13.35 -2.87 20.52
N GLN A 175 13.67 -3.77 19.59
CA GLN A 175 12.68 -4.57 18.87
C GLN A 175 11.64 -5.20 19.79
N ARG A 176 12.09 -5.86 20.84
CA ARG A 176 11.22 -6.55 21.79
C ARG A 176 10.39 -5.56 22.62
N ASP A 177 11.01 -4.46 23.07
CA ASP A 177 10.31 -3.44 23.84
C ASP A 177 9.25 -2.73 23.00
N TYR A 178 9.57 -2.46 21.73
CA TYR A 178 8.67 -1.88 20.77
C TYR A 178 7.42 -2.74 20.58
N LEU A 179 7.56 -4.01 20.22
CA LEU A 179 6.43 -4.91 20.03
C LEU A 179 5.59 -5.12 21.30
N ARG A 180 6.23 -5.09 22.46
CA ARG A 180 5.55 -5.21 23.76
C ARG A 180 4.81 -3.96 24.20
N ALA A 181 5.14 -2.82 23.65
CA ALA A 181 4.49 -1.57 23.98
C ALA A 181 3.07 -1.46 23.39
N PHE A 182 2.75 -2.18 22.32
CA PHE A 182 1.40 -2.20 21.77
C PHE A 182 0.41 -2.89 22.72
N ASP A 183 -0.78 -2.32 22.83
CA ASP A 183 -1.92 -2.88 23.56
C ASP A 183 -2.66 -3.94 22.74
N ALA A 184 -2.65 -3.79 21.40
CA ALA A 184 -3.14 -4.80 20.47
C ALA A 184 -2.34 -4.79 19.15
N ILE A 185 -2.20 -5.96 18.54
CA ILE A 185 -1.55 -6.17 17.25
C ILE A 185 -2.45 -7.04 16.39
N GLY A 186 -2.88 -6.53 15.25
CA GLY A 186 -3.64 -7.26 14.23
C GLY A 186 -2.71 -7.77 13.13
N ALA A 187 -2.36 -9.06 13.16
CA ALA A 187 -1.51 -9.69 12.17
C ALA A 187 -2.29 -10.08 10.91
N GLN A 188 -1.66 -9.93 9.73
CA GLN A 188 -2.30 -10.27 8.46
C GLN A 188 -2.55 -11.77 8.30
N THR A 189 -1.63 -12.61 8.79
CA THR A 189 -1.70 -14.07 8.65
C THR A 189 -1.25 -14.78 9.94
N GLN A 190 -1.53 -16.08 10.03
CA GLN A 190 -1.03 -16.90 11.15
C GLN A 190 0.51 -16.99 11.13
N GLU A 191 1.11 -17.04 9.96
CA GLU A 191 2.57 -17.03 9.81
C GLU A 191 3.16 -15.72 10.36
N MET A 192 2.58 -14.58 9.98
CA MET A 192 3.00 -13.28 10.49
C MET A 192 2.83 -13.19 12.02
N ARG A 193 1.74 -13.75 12.56
CA ARG A 193 1.56 -13.84 14.00
C ARG A 193 2.73 -14.59 14.67
N LEU A 194 3.13 -15.73 14.12
CA LEU A 194 4.27 -16.52 14.65
C LEU A 194 5.58 -15.74 14.58
N GLN A 195 5.83 -15.04 13.47
CA GLN A 195 7.02 -14.19 13.31
C GLN A 195 7.04 -13.05 14.36
N LEU A 196 5.90 -12.38 14.59
CA LEU A 196 5.77 -11.33 15.61
C LEU A 196 6.04 -11.88 17.03
N LEU A 197 5.55 -13.08 17.36
CA LEU A 197 5.81 -13.72 18.63
C LEU A 197 7.30 -14.08 18.80
N THR A 198 7.93 -14.60 17.75
CA THR A 198 9.37 -14.90 17.73
C THR A 198 10.19 -13.62 17.89
N ALA A 199 9.75 -12.50 17.28
CA ALA A 199 10.38 -11.19 17.44
C ALA A 199 10.17 -10.56 18.84
N GLY A 200 9.30 -11.14 19.68
CA GLY A 200 9.14 -10.78 21.08
C GLY A 200 7.82 -10.09 21.44
N ALA A 201 6.84 -10.07 20.54
CA ALA A 201 5.49 -9.60 20.85
C ALA A 201 4.83 -10.42 21.97
N ASN A 202 3.89 -9.81 22.70
CA ASN A 202 3.12 -10.50 23.73
C ASN A 202 1.99 -11.31 23.08
N ALA A 203 1.98 -12.62 23.25
CA ALA A 203 1.00 -13.53 22.66
C ALA A 203 -0.47 -13.17 22.98
N ALA A 204 -0.73 -12.64 24.19
CA ALA A 204 -2.08 -12.23 24.60
C ALA A 204 -2.60 -10.97 23.86
N ARG A 205 -1.75 -10.31 23.08
CA ARG A 205 -2.07 -9.05 22.38
C ARG A 205 -2.00 -9.16 20.86
N VAL A 206 -1.59 -10.32 20.33
CA VAL A 206 -1.50 -10.55 18.89
C VAL A 206 -2.63 -11.45 18.44
N ALA A 207 -3.53 -10.89 17.63
CA ALA A 207 -4.61 -11.62 16.97
C ALA A 207 -4.37 -11.67 15.46
N VAL A 208 -4.84 -12.73 14.79
CA VAL A 208 -4.90 -12.78 13.33
C VAL A 208 -6.19 -12.10 12.90
N THR A 209 -6.06 -10.94 12.26
CA THR A 209 -7.19 -10.11 11.83
C THR A 209 -7.39 -10.13 10.32
N GLY A 210 -6.43 -10.68 9.57
CA GLY A 210 -6.44 -10.66 8.11
C GLY A 210 -5.85 -9.38 7.53
N ASN A 211 -5.79 -9.31 6.20
CA ASN A 211 -5.23 -8.17 5.49
C ASN A 211 -6.33 -7.21 5.05
N ILE A 212 -6.29 -5.97 5.54
CA ILE A 212 -7.30 -4.92 5.27
C ILE A 212 -7.33 -4.56 3.78
N LYS A 213 -6.26 -4.80 3.03
CA LYS A 213 -6.22 -4.54 1.57
C LYS A 213 -7.34 -5.27 0.82
N PHE A 214 -7.79 -6.43 1.29
CA PHE A 214 -8.93 -7.14 0.68
C PHE A 214 -10.28 -6.42 0.90
N ASP A 215 -10.44 -5.70 2.00
CA ASP A 215 -11.62 -4.86 2.23
C ASP A 215 -11.51 -3.53 1.48
N ALA A 216 -10.30 -2.95 1.42
CA ALA A 216 -10.01 -1.69 0.75
C ALA A 216 -10.17 -1.73 -0.78
N MET A 217 -10.12 -2.93 -1.37
CA MET A 217 -10.27 -3.10 -2.82
C MET A 217 -11.71 -2.86 -3.32
N GLN A 218 -12.71 -2.89 -2.44
CA GLN A 218 -14.10 -2.63 -2.83
C GLN A 218 -14.27 -1.17 -3.26
N GLN A 219 -14.93 -0.98 -4.39
CA GLN A 219 -15.12 0.32 -5.01
C GLN A 219 -16.57 0.48 -5.50
N PRO A 220 -17.55 0.51 -4.55
CA PRO A 220 -18.95 0.54 -4.92
C PRO A 220 -19.34 1.80 -5.72
N ASP A 221 -18.61 2.90 -5.53
CA ASP A 221 -18.96 4.21 -6.10
C ASP A 221 -18.13 4.55 -7.36
N TRP A 222 -17.29 3.62 -7.86
CA TRP A 222 -16.51 3.90 -9.07
C TRP A 222 -17.43 3.90 -10.31
N SER A 223 -17.28 4.92 -11.11
CA SER A 223 -17.87 4.99 -12.45
C SER A 223 -16.91 5.67 -13.42
N PRO A 224 -16.99 5.41 -14.72
CA PRO A 224 -16.20 6.12 -15.72
C PRO A 224 -16.32 7.64 -15.62
N ALA A 225 -17.50 8.15 -15.24
CA ALA A 225 -17.77 9.58 -15.13
C ALA A 225 -16.95 10.26 -14.00
N ASN A 226 -16.51 9.49 -13.00
CA ASN A 226 -15.72 10.01 -11.88
C ASN A 226 -14.19 9.79 -12.06
N ALA A 227 -13.79 9.19 -13.18
CA ALA A 227 -12.40 8.93 -13.52
C ALA A 227 -11.69 10.20 -14.05
N ARG A 228 -10.36 10.15 -14.14
CA ARG A 228 -9.59 11.27 -14.71
C ARG A 228 -9.78 11.45 -16.21
N SER A 229 -10.16 10.38 -16.93
CA SER A 229 -10.41 10.36 -18.37
C SER A 229 -11.81 9.82 -18.66
N PRO A 230 -12.87 10.57 -18.26
CA PRO A 230 -14.25 10.06 -18.26
C PRO A 230 -14.75 9.72 -19.66
N VAL A 231 -14.41 10.49 -20.68
CA VAL A 231 -14.87 10.23 -22.06
C VAL A 231 -14.22 8.97 -22.64
N MET A 232 -12.92 8.86 -22.50
CA MET A 232 -12.14 7.71 -22.95
C MET A 232 -12.57 6.42 -22.27
N LEU A 233 -12.70 6.43 -20.94
CA LEU A 233 -13.10 5.27 -20.16
C LEU A 233 -14.55 4.86 -20.39
N THR A 234 -15.48 5.82 -20.53
CA THR A 234 -16.86 5.52 -20.92
C THR A 234 -16.93 4.83 -22.28
N ALA A 235 -16.15 5.30 -23.25
CA ALA A 235 -16.08 4.67 -24.57
C ALA A 235 -15.50 3.25 -24.48
N LEU A 236 -14.42 3.03 -23.73
CA LEU A 236 -13.82 1.70 -23.55
C LEU A 236 -14.78 0.73 -22.83
N CYS A 237 -15.41 1.14 -21.73
CA CYS A 237 -16.36 0.30 -20.99
C CYS A 237 -17.58 -0.12 -21.82
N ASN A 238 -18.01 0.70 -22.78
CA ASN A 238 -19.13 0.43 -23.69
C ASN A 238 -18.71 -0.25 -25.00
N SER A 239 -17.42 -0.45 -25.20
CA SER A 239 -16.88 -1.08 -26.42
C SER A 239 -16.90 -2.61 -26.31
N LEU A 240 -17.07 -3.28 -27.47
CA LEU A 240 -16.82 -4.72 -27.60
C LEU A 240 -15.35 -5.04 -27.90
N ARG A 241 -14.50 -4.04 -27.98
CA ARG A 241 -13.07 -4.16 -28.20
C ARG A 241 -12.42 -4.83 -27.00
N PRO A 242 -11.69 -5.96 -27.14
CA PRO A 242 -10.95 -6.53 -26.04
C PRO A 242 -9.87 -5.56 -25.55
N VAL A 243 -9.88 -5.25 -24.26
CA VAL A 243 -8.91 -4.36 -23.61
C VAL A 243 -8.04 -5.19 -22.67
N ILE A 244 -6.75 -5.24 -22.93
CA ILE A 244 -5.74 -5.87 -22.09
C ILE A 244 -5.01 -4.75 -21.36
N VAL A 245 -4.98 -4.78 -20.04
CA VAL A 245 -4.27 -3.76 -19.24
C VAL A 245 -3.08 -4.43 -18.56
N ALA A 246 -1.87 -4.05 -18.96
CA ALA A 246 -0.63 -4.51 -18.35
C ALA A 246 -0.02 -3.40 -17.51
N GLY A 247 -0.07 -3.55 -16.18
CA GLY A 247 0.27 -2.49 -15.24
C GLY A 247 1.47 -2.77 -14.36
N CYS A 248 2.17 -1.70 -13.99
CA CYS A 248 3.31 -1.72 -13.08
C CYS A 248 4.48 -2.58 -13.56
N LEU A 249 4.74 -2.63 -14.87
CA LEU A 249 5.85 -3.39 -15.42
C LEU A 249 7.17 -2.69 -15.11
N THR A 250 8.00 -3.34 -14.31
CA THR A 250 9.30 -2.83 -13.87
C THR A 250 10.44 -3.49 -14.63
N ASP A 251 10.34 -4.81 -14.80
CA ASP A 251 11.34 -5.62 -15.47
C ASP A 251 11.21 -5.50 -16.99
N PHE A 252 12.35 -5.32 -17.64
CA PHE A 252 12.42 -5.20 -19.08
C PHE A 252 12.04 -6.49 -19.80
N ALA A 253 12.48 -7.65 -19.29
CA ALA A 253 12.12 -8.95 -19.85
C ALA A 253 10.62 -9.25 -19.74
N GLU A 254 9.99 -8.81 -18.63
CA GLU A 254 8.53 -8.90 -18.47
C GLU A 254 7.80 -7.99 -19.47
N GLN A 255 8.31 -6.77 -19.72
CA GLN A 255 7.75 -5.89 -20.74
C GLN A 255 7.83 -6.52 -22.14
N GLU A 256 8.96 -7.11 -22.49
CA GLU A 256 9.13 -7.83 -23.78
C GLU A 256 8.14 -8.98 -23.90
N MET A 257 8.02 -9.82 -22.86
CA MET A 257 7.06 -10.93 -22.82
C MET A 257 5.62 -10.45 -23.03
N VAL A 258 5.23 -9.35 -22.38
CA VAL A 258 3.90 -8.75 -22.52
C VAL A 258 3.67 -8.25 -23.95
N LEU A 259 4.64 -7.57 -24.54
CA LEU A 259 4.54 -7.06 -25.91
C LEU A 259 4.47 -8.20 -26.93
N ASP A 260 5.29 -9.24 -26.80
CA ASP A 260 5.26 -10.41 -27.68
C ASP A 260 3.95 -11.19 -27.53
N GLY A 261 3.49 -11.39 -26.29
CA GLY A 261 2.19 -12.00 -26.02
C GLY A 261 1.04 -11.20 -26.62
N PHE A 262 1.12 -9.87 -26.59
CA PHE A 262 0.10 -9.01 -27.21
C PHE A 262 0.14 -9.11 -28.76
N VAL A 263 1.31 -9.12 -29.37
CA VAL A 263 1.44 -9.33 -30.84
C VAL A 263 0.81 -10.65 -31.25
N ASN A 264 1.02 -11.73 -30.48
CA ASN A 264 0.40 -13.02 -30.72
C ASN A 264 -1.14 -12.96 -30.58
N ALA A 265 -1.64 -12.23 -29.56
CA ALA A 265 -3.08 -12.03 -29.35
C ALA A 265 -3.71 -11.17 -30.47
N LEU A 266 -3.01 -10.12 -30.91
CA LEU A 266 -3.45 -9.21 -31.98
C LEU A 266 -3.64 -9.93 -33.32
N ALA A 267 -2.85 -10.97 -33.59
CA ALA A 267 -3.01 -11.81 -34.78
C ALA A 267 -4.37 -12.54 -34.82
N ARG A 268 -5.00 -12.76 -33.70
CA ARG A 268 -6.34 -13.40 -33.57
C ARG A 268 -7.47 -12.40 -33.33
N HIS A 269 -7.16 -11.27 -32.68
CA HIS A 269 -8.05 -10.16 -32.41
C HIS A 269 -7.45 -8.84 -32.89
N PRO A 270 -7.51 -8.53 -34.20
CA PRO A 270 -6.87 -7.34 -34.77
C PRO A 270 -7.36 -6.01 -34.19
N ASN A 271 -8.51 -5.99 -33.54
CA ASN A 271 -9.07 -4.82 -32.88
C ASN A 271 -8.73 -4.73 -31.37
N ALA A 272 -7.97 -5.68 -30.80
CA ALA A 272 -7.61 -5.63 -29.38
C ALA A 272 -6.78 -4.36 -29.06
N LEU A 273 -6.90 -3.88 -27.83
CA LEU A 273 -6.12 -2.76 -27.30
C LEU A 273 -5.27 -3.25 -26.13
N LEU A 274 -3.98 -2.96 -26.17
CA LEU A 274 -3.09 -3.02 -25.02
C LEU A 274 -3.02 -1.64 -24.35
N VAL A 275 -3.32 -1.55 -23.07
CA VAL A 275 -2.96 -0.41 -22.22
C VAL A 275 -1.74 -0.84 -21.41
N LEU A 276 -0.59 -0.26 -21.71
CA LEU A 276 0.70 -0.61 -21.10
C LEU A 276 1.13 0.48 -20.12
N ALA A 277 1.22 0.15 -18.84
CA ALA A 277 1.64 1.10 -17.80
C ALA A 277 3.02 0.69 -17.22
N PRO A 278 4.11 1.33 -17.63
CA PRO A 278 5.42 1.15 -17.01
C PRO A 278 5.41 1.68 -15.56
N ARG A 279 6.25 1.12 -14.70
CA ARG A 279 6.30 1.45 -13.27
C ARG A 279 6.74 2.89 -13.00
N HIS A 280 7.73 3.37 -13.74
CA HIS A 280 8.36 4.68 -13.57
C HIS A 280 8.37 5.45 -14.89
N PRO A 281 7.19 5.96 -15.33
CA PRO A 281 7.12 6.67 -16.61
C PRO A 281 7.88 7.99 -16.64
N GLU A 282 8.27 8.53 -15.45
CA GLU A 282 9.08 9.72 -15.29
C GLU A 282 10.57 9.50 -15.58
N VAL A 283 11.02 8.24 -15.67
CA VAL A 283 12.44 7.90 -15.95
C VAL A 283 12.66 7.77 -17.45
N THR A 284 13.56 8.61 -17.96
CA THR A 284 13.74 8.77 -19.42
C THR A 284 14.28 7.51 -20.12
N GLU A 285 15.35 6.89 -19.58
CA GLU A 285 16.01 5.77 -20.25
C GLU A 285 15.10 4.54 -20.45
N PRO A 286 14.34 4.04 -19.46
CA PRO A 286 13.39 2.96 -19.66
C PRO A 286 12.28 3.32 -20.65
N MET A 287 11.85 4.59 -20.69
CA MET A 287 10.81 5.04 -21.63
C MET A 287 11.32 5.12 -23.07
N VAL A 288 12.59 5.48 -23.29
CA VAL A 288 13.22 5.42 -24.63
C VAL A 288 13.32 3.97 -25.09
N ALA A 289 13.83 3.07 -24.26
CA ALA A 289 13.91 1.65 -24.58
C ALA A 289 12.52 1.06 -24.91
N LEU A 290 11.48 1.41 -24.15
CA LEU A 290 10.11 0.99 -24.43
C LEU A 290 9.63 1.47 -25.81
N ARG A 291 9.93 2.72 -26.20
CA ARG A 291 9.59 3.24 -27.54
C ARG A 291 10.26 2.42 -28.64
N ASP A 292 11.56 2.12 -28.52
CA ASP A 292 12.31 1.31 -29.49
C ASP A 292 11.68 -0.09 -29.63
N HIS A 293 11.26 -0.71 -28.53
CA HIS A 293 10.61 -2.02 -28.53
C HIS A 293 9.24 -2.03 -29.22
N LEU A 294 8.45 -0.96 -29.02
CA LEU A 294 7.15 -0.79 -29.68
C LEU A 294 7.33 -0.58 -31.21
N GLU A 295 8.33 0.22 -31.60
CA GLU A 295 8.68 0.48 -33.01
C GLU A 295 9.17 -0.78 -33.71
N GLN A 296 10.06 -1.56 -33.08
CA GLN A 296 10.55 -2.84 -33.61
C GLN A 296 9.41 -3.82 -33.92
N ARG A 297 8.36 -3.83 -33.07
CA ARG A 297 7.17 -4.66 -33.27
C ARG A 297 6.13 -4.03 -34.20
N ARG A 298 6.39 -2.82 -34.71
CA ARG A 298 5.46 -2.05 -35.55
C ARG A 298 4.06 -1.94 -34.98
N LEU A 299 3.95 -1.80 -33.64
CA LEU A 299 2.66 -1.61 -32.98
C LEU A 299 2.20 -0.16 -33.13
N PRO A 300 1.03 0.10 -33.74
CA PRO A 300 0.43 1.44 -33.74
C PRO A 300 0.21 1.93 -32.32
N THR A 301 1.05 2.85 -31.86
CA THR A 301 1.13 3.26 -30.46
C THR A 301 0.76 4.72 -30.27
N ALA A 302 0.05 5.00 -29.17
CA ALA A 302 -0.17 6.34 -28.65
C ALA A 302 0.33 6.43 -27.20
N PHE A 303 0.73 7.64 -26.78
CA PHE A 303 1.12 7.93 -25.41
C PHE A 303 0.01 8.74 -24.75
N ARG A 304 -0.43 8.32 -23.55
CA ARG A 304 -1.56 8.93 -22.83
C ARG A 304 -1.34 10.43 -22.60
N SER A 305 -0.13 10.85 -22.26
CA SER A 305 0.23 12.25 -22.05
C SER A 305 0.01 13.17 -23.27
N LEU A 306 -0.04 12.59 -24.46
CA LEU A 306 -0.24 13.31 -25.75
C LEU A 306 -1.69 13.26 -26.23
N LEU A 307 -2.57 12.51 -25.54
CA LEU A 307 -3.97 12.36 -25.93
C LEU A 307 -4.87 13.26 -25.09
N ALA A 308 -5.82 13.90 -25.77
CA ALA A 308 -6.97 14.51 -25.09
C ALA A 308 -7.89 13.39 -24.51
N ASP A 309 -8.84 13.76 -23.65
CA ASP A 309 -9.87 12.83 -23.17
C ASP A 309 -10.94 12.64 -24.25
N ILE A 310 -10.65 11.79 -25.23
CA ILE A 310 -11.51 11.38 -26.34
C ILE A 310 -11.46 9.86 -26.51
N PRO A 311 -12.42 9.23 -27.20
CA PRO A 311 -12.35 7.81 -27.52
C PRO A 311 -11.06 7.45 -28.25
N ILE A 312 -10.43 6.32 -27.87
CA ILE A 312 -9.21 5.82 -28.51
C ILE A 312 -9.57 5.31 -29.92
N ALA A 313 -8.88 5.79 -30.92
CA ALA A 313 -9.08 5.36 -32.30
C ALA A 313 -8.81 3.86 -32.48
N ASP A 314 -9.60 3.17 -33.31
CA ASP A 314 -9.43 1.73 -33.56
C ASP A 314 -8.09 1.39 -34.24
N SER A 315 -7.46 2.35 -34.91
CA SER A 315 -6.12 2.21 -35.48
C SER A 315 -4.99 2.14 -34.46
N ILE A 316 -5.21 2.52 -33.19
CA ILE A 316 -4.23 2.44 -32.11
C ILE A 316 -4.33 1.04 -31.49
N ALA A 317 -3.27 0.25 -31.59
CA ALA A 317 -3.20 -1.08 -30.98
C ALA A 317 -2.63 -1.06 -29.56
N CYS A 318 -1.74 -0.11 -29.23
CA CYS A 318 -1.13 0.04 -27.91
C CYS A 318 -1.27 1.48 -27.43
N MET A 319 -1.74 1.67 -26.19
CA MET A 319 -1.66 2.95 -25.49
C MET A 319 -0.71 2.81 -24.31
N VAL A 320 0.39 3.57 -24.33
CA VAL A 320 1.30 3.66 -23.20
C VAL A 320 0.72 4.65 -22.19
N LEU A 321 0.49 4.19 -20.98
CA LEU A 321 0.00 5.01 -19.87
C LEU A 321 1.21 5.63 -19.16
N ASP A 322 1.72 6.70 -19.73
CA ASP A 322 2.87 7.47 -19.23
C ASP A 322 2.49 8.59 -18.28
N THR A 323 1.28 8.51 -17.71
CA THR A 323 0.73 9.42 -16.70
C THR A 323 0.56 8.71 -15.36
N MET A 324 0.61 9.49 -14.26
CA MET A 324 0.43 8.95 -12.92
C MET A 324 -1.02 8.99 -12.45
N GLY A 325 -1.48 7.90 -11.79
CA GLY A 325 -2.74 7.86 -11.06
C GLY A 325 -3.98 7.55 -11.91
N GLU A 326 -3.83 7.09 -13.17
CA GLU A 326 -4.94 6.68 -14.04
C GLU A 326 -5.06 5.15 -14.18
N LEU A 327 -3.99 4.38 -13.92
CA LEU A 327 -3.93 2.93 -14.15
C LEU A 327 -5.12 2.17 -13.56
N ARG A 328 -5.50 2.50 -12.33
CA ARG A 328 -6.62 1.88 -11.65
C ARG A 328 -7.93 2.02 -12.44
N ASP A 329 -8.18 3.18 -13.03
CA ASP A 329 -9.40 3.44 -13.80
C ASP A 329 -9.41 2.61 -15.08
N PHE A 330 -8.24 2.40 -15.71
CA PHE A 330 -8.11 1.53 -16.86
C PHE A 330 -8.33 0.05 -16.54
N TYR A 331 -7.97 -0.42 -15.34
CA TYR A 331 -8.32 -1.77 -14.92
C TYR A 331 -9.84 -2.02 -14.91
N ALA A 332 -10.65 -1.01 -14.60
CA ALA A 332 -12.10 -1.15 -14.65
C ALA A 332 -12.62 -1.41 -16.07
N ALA A 333 -11.96 -0.87 -17.10
CA ALA A 333 -12.31 -1.09 -18.50
C ALA A 333 -11.67 -2.38 -19.09
N ALA A 334 -10.75 -3.04 -18.35
CA ALA A 334 -10.06 -4.21 -18.86
C ALA A 334 -10.99 -5.41 -19.11
N THR A 335 -10.70 -6.20 -20.12
CA THR A 335 -11.20 -7.58 -20.28
C THR A 335 -10.36 -8.51 -19.41
N VAL A 336 -9.04 -8.37 -19.48
CA VAL A 336 -8.05 -9.10 -18.68
C VAL A 336 -6.91 -8.17 -18.30
N ALA A 337 -6.30 -8.39 -17.15
CA ALA A 337 -5.15 -7.63 -16.69
C ALA A 337 -3.89 -8.51 -16.61
N HIS A 338 -2.73 -7.88 -16.77
CA HIS A 338 -1.44 -8.40 -16.34
C HIS A 338 -0.84 -7.44 -15.31
N VAL A 339 -0.30 -7.96 -14.22
CA VAL A 339 0.31 -7.13 -13.17
C VAL A 339 1.75 -7.55 -12.97
N GLY A 340 2.65 -6.58 -13.05
CA GLY A 340 4.09 -6.78 -12.84
C GLY A 340 4.42 -7.37 -11.48
N VAL A 341 5.52 -8.11 -11.42
CA VAL A 341 6.01 -8.78 -10.21
C VAL A 341 6.14 -7.80 -9.05
N ASP A 342 5.74 -8.22 -7.84
CA ASP A 342 5.77 -7.47 -6.58
C ASP A 342 4.79 -6.29 -6.49
N HIS A 343 3.83 -6.19 -7.41
CA HIS A 343 2.86 -5.09 -7.43
C HIS A 343 1.44 -5.48 -6.97
N ASN A 344 0.50 -4.53 -7.03
CA ASN A 344 -0.82 -4.65 -6.44
C ASN A 344 -1.83 -5.35 -7.36
N VAL A 345 -1.94 -6.66 -7.27
CA VAL A 345 -2.92 -7.46 -8.01
C VAL A 345 -4.38 -7.21 -7.56
N LEU A 346 -4.58 -6.59 -6.40
CA LEU A 346 -5.93 -6.36 -5.88
C LEU A 346 -6.70 -5.27 -6.64
N GLU A 347 -6.01 -4.37 -7.34
CA GLU A 347 -6.69 -3.33 -8.12
C GLU A 347 -7.55 -3.90 -9.24
N PRO A 348 -7.02 -4.69 -10.20
CA PRO A 348 -7.86 -5.31 -11.22
C PRO A 348 -8.84 -6.34 -10.66
N LEU A 349 -8.45 -7.12 -9.64
CA LEU A 349 -9.36 -8.06 -8.98
C LEU A 349 -10.55 -7.37 -8.31
N GLY A 350 -10.37 -6.14 -7.80
CA GLY A 350 -11.43 -5.32 -7.22
C GLY A 350 -12.52 -4.95 -8.22
N PHE A 351 -12.18 -4.90 -9.49
CA PHE A 351 -13.10 -4.72 -10.61
C PHE A 351 -13.59 -6.05 -11.23
N GLY A 352 -13.28 -7.17 -10.58
CA GLY A 352 -13.68 -8.50 -11.08
C GLY A 352 -12.97 -8.88 -12.38
N LYS A 353 -11.72 -8.44 -12.59
CA LYS A 353 -10.98 -8.76 -13.80
C LYS A 353 -10.03 -9.94 -13.56
N PRO A 354 -9.96 -10.93 -14.47
CA PRO A 354 -8.94 -11.96 -14.43
C PRO A 354 -7.55 -11.35 -14.53
N VAL A 355 -6.58 -11.92 -13.79
CA VAL A 355 -5.23 -11.38 -13.69
C VAL A 355 -4.20 -12.45 -14.00
N THR A 356 -3.31 -12.13 -14.94
CA THR A 356 -2.07 -12.90 -15.21
C THR A 356 -0.89 -12.24 -14.50
N VAL A 357 0.06 -13.05 -14.03
CA VAL A 357 1.29 -12.60 -13.35
C VAL A 357 2.47 -13.47 -13.74
N GLN A 358 3.69 -12.96 -13.58
CA GLN A 358 4.89 -13.80 -13.63
C GLN A 358 5.26 -14.38 -12.26
N PRO A 359 6.01 -15.49 -12.19
CA PRO A 359 6.65 -15.99 -10.97
C PRO A 359 7.79 -15.07 -10.51
N GLY A 360 8.38 -15.38 -9.35
CA GLY A 360 9.57 -14.68 -8.86
C GLY A 360 9.29 -13.56 -7.86
N TRP A 361 8.11 -13.53 -7.28
CA TRP A 361 7.71 -12.55 -6.26
C TRP A 361 8.61 -12.59 -5.04
N ASN A 362 9.02 -11.43 -4.57
CA ASN A 362 9.90 -11.27 -3.43
C ASN A 362 9.16 -11.61 -2.13
N THR A 363 9.60 -12.68 -1.47
CA THR A 363 8.99 -13.19 -0.23
C THR A 363 9.05 -12.21 0.94
N THR A 364 9.87 -11.16 0.87
CA THR A 364 9.98 -10.14 1.91
C THR A 364 9.05 -8.95 1.69
N TYR A 365 8.41 -8.84 0.52
CA TYR A 365 7.52 -7.73 0.20
C TYR A 365 6.09 -7.97 0.74
N PRO A 366 5.38 -6.91 1.15
CA PRO A 366 4.01 -7.01 1.69
C PRO A 366 2.96 -7.43 0.64
N SER A 367 3.32 -7.44 -0.64
CA SER A 367 2.52 -7.99 -1.74
C SER A 367 2.56 -9.52 -1.80
N TYR A 368 3.66 -10.15 -1.32
CA TYR A 368 3.84 -11.59 -1.40
C TYR A 368 2.74 -12.44 -0.73
N PRO A 369 2.27 -12.15 0.50
CA PRO A 369 1.18 -12.91 1.10
C PRO A 369 -0.13 -12.83 0.33
N VAL A 370 -0.39 -11.68 -0.29
CA VAL A 370 -1.56 -11.48 -1.16
C VAL A 370 -1.44 -12.37 -2.40
N TYR A 371 -0.28 -12.30 -3.09
CA TYR A 371 0.01 -13.14 -4.24
C TYR A 371 -0.14 -14.63 -3.88
N ARG A 372 0.51 -15.11 -2.80
CA ARG A 372 0.44 -16.52 -2.38
C ARG A 372 -0.99 -16.99 -2.10
N LEU A 373 -1.76 -16.23 -1.34
CA LEU A 373 -3.15 -16.56 -1.04
C LEU A 373 -3.98 -16.73 -2.31
N LEU A 374 -3.80 -15.81 -3.26
CA LEU A 374 -4.54 -15.81 -4.51
C LEU A 374 -4.08 -16.92 -5.46
N MET A 375 -2.78 -17.23 -5.48
CA MET A 375 -2.23 -18.37 -6.24
C MET A 375 -2.72 -19.71 -5.70
N ASP A 376 -2.64 -19.91 -4.39
CA ASP A 376 -3.08 -21.15 -3.73
C ASP A 376 -4.59 -21.41 -3.95
N ALA A 377 -5.36 -20.36 -4.17
CA ALA A 377 -6.78 -20.41 -4.47
C ALA A 377 -7.10 -20.37 -5.99
N SER A 378 -6.10 -20.45 -6.87
CA SER A 378 -6.28 -20.35 -8.33
C SER A 378 -7.01 -19.09 -8.81
N ALA A 379 -6.93 -17.99 -8.04
CA ALA A 379 -7.51 -16.70 -8.37
C ALA A 379 -6.60 -15.83 -9.26
N LEU A 380 -5.32 -16.23 -9.41
CA LEU A 380 -4.36 -15.66 -10.36
C LEU A 380 -3.91 -16.71 -11.35
N ILE A 381 -3.48 -16.28 -12.52
CA ILE A 381 -2.94 -17.12 -13.60
C ILE A 381 -1.46 -16.80 -13.74
N GLU A 382 -0.59 -17.74 -13.35
CA GLU A 382 0.86 -17.59 -13.51
C GLU A 382 1.32 -18.01 -14.92
N VAL A 383 2.17 -17.18 -15.53
CA VAL A 383 2.69 -17.38 -16.88
C VAL A 383 4.19 -17.11 -16.92
N THR A 384 4.91 -17.84 -17.76
CA THR A 384 6.37 -17.72 -17.89
C THR A 384 6.83 -17.39 -19.30
N THR A 385 5.93 -17.46 -20.29
CA THR A 385 6.24 -17.19 -21.70
C THR A 385 5.16 -16.36 -22.37
N ALA A 386 5.52 -15.67 -23.45
CA ALA A 386 4.60 -14.90 -24.28
C ALA A 386 3.47 -15.77 -24.86
N ASP A 387 3.76 -17.02 -25.25
CA ASP A 387 2.77 -17.95 -25.78
C ASP A 387 1.74 -18.37 -24.74
N GLN A 388 2.18 -18.67 -23.49
CA GLN A 388 1.27 -18.95 -22.39
C GLN A 388 0.40 -17.72 -22.10
N LEU A 389 1.00 -16.54 -22.03
CA LEU A 389 0.32 -15.28 -21.77
C LEU A 389 -0.76 -15.02 -22.81
N SER A 390 -0.40 -15.06 -24.11
CA SER A 390 -1.37 -14.87 -25.19
C SER A 390 -2.45 -15.94 -25.22
N GLY A 391 -2.10 -17.21 -24.94
CA GLY A 391 -3.04 -18.31 -24.84
C GLY A 391 -4.12 -18.06 -23.79
N HIS A 392 -3.72 -17.70 -22.58
CA HIS A 392 -4.68 -17.39 -21.49
C HIS A 392 -5.52 -16.15 -21.81
N TRP A 393 -4.95 -15.10 -22.38
CA TRP A 393 -5.73 -13.93 -22.77
C TRP A 393 -6.78 -14.27 -23.83
N LEU A 394 -6.38 -15.06 -24.86
CA LEU A 394 -7.31 -15.49 -25.90
C LEU A 394 -8.42 -16.41 -25.36
N ASP A 395 -8.09 -17.32 -24.46
CA ASP A 395 -9.08 -18.19 -23.82
C ASP A 395 -10.10 -17.39 -23.05
N LEU A 396 -9.66 -16.38 -22.27
CA LEU A 396 -10.54 -15.49 -21.50
C LEU A 396 -11.39 -14.57 -22.41
N ILE A 397 -10.84 -14.11 -23.55
CA ILE A 397 -11.54 -13.28 -24.51
C ILE A 397 -12.59 -14.10 -25.29
N ASN A 398 -12.25 -15.31 -25.70
CA ASN A 398 -13.07 -16.14 -26.59
C ASN A 398 -14.08 -17.02 -25.88
N SER A 399 -13.85 -17.38 -24.60
CA SER A 399 -14.69 -18.29 -23.85
C SER A 399 -15.39 -17.60 -22.67
N ALA A 400 -16.66 -17.26 -22.88
CA ALA A 400 -17.49 -16.70 -21.83
C ALA A 400 -17.66 -17.66 -20.61
N ASN A 401 -17.52 -18.98 -20.81
CA ASN A 401 -17.56 -19.96 -19.73
C ASN A 401 -16.28 -19.90 -18.90
N HIS A 402 -15.11 -19.97 -19.55
CA HIS A 402 -13.82 -19.87 -18.88
C HIS A 402 -13.70 -18.54 -18.12
N TYR A 403 -14.13 -17.43 -18.74
CA TYR A 403 -14.17 -16.12 -18.08
C TYR A 403 -15.02 -16.15 -16.80
N ARG A 404 -16.24 -16.73 -16.87
CA ARG A 404 -17.13 -16.83 -15.70
C ARG A 404 -16.58 -17.73 -14.61
N GLU A 405 -15.93 -18.83 -14.95
CA GLU A 405 -15.29 -19.74 -13.98
C GLU A 405 -14.15 -19.01 -13.25
N GLN A 406 -13.31 -18.28 -13.98
CA GLN A 406 -12.23 -17.50 -13.37
C GLN A 406 -12.76 -16.40 -12.44
N ILE A 407 -13.82 -15.68 -12.86
CA ILE A 407 -14.46 -14.66 -12.01
C ILE A 407 -15.10 -15.29 -10.77
N ALA A 408 -15.70 -16.46 -10.88
CA ALA A 408 -16.28 -17.17 -9.73
C ALA A 408 -15.20 -17.53 -8.72
N SER A 409 -14.07 -18.10 -9.16
CA SER A 409 -12.91 -18.41 -8.30
C SER A 409 -12.35 -17.17 -7.60
N ILE A 410 -12.18 -16.06 -8.33
CA ILE A 410 -11.76 -14.78 -7.78
C ILE A 410 -12.72 -14.33 -6.69
N ASN A 411 -14.03 -14.27 -6.97
CA ASN A 411 -15.04 -13.78 -6.03
C ASN A 411 -15.12 -14.64 -4.76
N GLU A 412 -15.03 -15.95 -4.89
CA GLU A 412 -15.03 -16.89 -3.75
C GLU A 412 -13.80 -16.62 -2.86
N THR A 413 -12.61 -16.54 -3.45
CA THR A 413 -11.36 -16.27 -2.74
C THR A 413 -11.42 -14.94 -1.99
N LEU A 414 -11.88 -13.89 -2.67
CA LEU A 414 -11.99 -12.56 -2.09
C LEU A 414 -13.04 -12.50 -0.98
N ALA A 415 -14.15 -13.22 -1.12
CA ALA A 415 -15.18 -13.28 -0.07
C ALA A 415 -14.62 -13.91 1.22
N HIS A 416 -13.77 -14.93 1.14
CA HIS A 416 -13.11 -15.53 2.29
C HIS A 416 -12.02 -14.65 2.90
N ALA A 417 -11.30 -13.88 2.08
CA ALA A 417 -10.22 -13.01 2.54
C ALA A 417 -10.71 -11.72 3.23
N ARG A 418 -11.92 -11.27 2.91
CA ARG A 418 -12.55 -10.04 3.43
C ARG A 418 -12.92 -10.10 4.92
N GLY A 419 -13.35 -8.98 5.47
CA GLY A 419 -13.79 -8.83 6.87
C GLY A 419 -12.65 -8.51 7.83
N ALA A 420 -11.47 -8.18 7.32
CA ALA A 420 -10.32 -7.77 8.14
C ALA A 420 -10.61 -6.48 8.91
N VAL A 421 -11.28 -5.51 8.30
CA VAL A 421 -11.72 -4.25 8.97
C VAL A 421 -12.54 -4.58 10.21
N LYS A 422 -13.55 -5.43 10.07
CA LYS A 422 -14.40 -5.82 11.20
C LYS A 422 -13.58 -6.50 12.31
N ARG A 423 -12.71 -7.46 11.98
CA ARG A 423 -11.88 -8.17 12.96
C ARG A 423 -10.90 -7.22 13.65
N HIS A 424 -10.35 -6.21 12.95
CA HIS A 424 -9.53 -5.16 13.58
C HIS A 424 -10.37 -4.30 14.53
N LEU A 425 -11.59 -3.91 14.15
CA LEU A 425 -12.49 -3.15 15.03
C LEU A 425 -12.87 -3.95 16.26
N ASP A 426 -13.20 -5.23 16.13
CA ASP A 426 -13.51 -6.10 17.25
C ASP A 426 -12.31 -6.19 18.24
N LEU A 427 -11.07 -6.17 17.72
CA LEU A 427 -9.84 -6.15 18.51
C LEU A 427 -9.59 -4.80 19.21
N ILE A 428 -9.87 -3.68 18.55
CA ILE A 428 -9.49 -2.33 18.99
C ILE A 428 -10.59 -1.68 19.84
N THR A 429 -11.87 -1.86 19.50
CA THR A 429 -13.00 -1.19 20.15
C THR A 429 -13.01 -1.31 21.69
N PRO A 430 -12.71 -2.48 22.29
CA PRO A 430 -12.66 -2.60 23.75
C PRO A 430 -11.58 -1.74 24.43
N LEU A 431 -10.59 -1.27 23.65
CA LEU A 431 -9.45 -0.49 24.11
C LEU A 431 -9.62 1.00 23.84
N MET A 432 -10.57 1.37 22.97
CA MET A 432 -10.75 2.77 22.55
C MET A 432 -11.11 3.67 23.73
N PRO A 433 -10.66 4.93 23.71
CA PRO A 433 -11.07 5.90 24.73
C PRO A 433 -12.59 6.07 24.71
N ALA A 434 -13.18 6.13 25.89
CA ALA A 434 -14.60 6.42 26.00
C ALA A 434 -14.88 7.83 25.44
N PRO A 435 -16.02 8.05 24.76
CA PRO A 435 -16.42 9.40 24.38
C PRO A 435 -16.48 10.27 25.65
N ILE A 436 -15.88 11.46 25.56
CA ILE A 436 -15.99 12.44 26.64
C ILE A 436 -17.47 12.75 26.77
N ARG A 437 -18.09 12.41 27.90
CA ARG A 437 -19.47 12.84 28.18
C ARG A 437 -19.47 14.36 28.25
N PRO A 438 -20.36 15.04 27.53
CA PRO A 438 -20.47 16.49 27.56
C PRO A 438 -20.76 17.04 28.99
#